data_51f1d494342e92fb44f95b43cc44bc1c
#
_entry.id   51f1d494342e92fb44f95b43cc44bc1c
#
_cell.length_a   1.000
_cell.length_b   1.000
_cell.length_c   1.000
_cell.angle_alpha   90.00
_cell.angle_beta   90.00
_cell.angle_gamma   90.00
#
_symmetry.space_group_name_H-M   'P 1'
#
loop_
_entity.id
_entity.type
_entity.pdbx_description
1 polymer ?
#
loop_
_entity_poly.entity_id
_entity_poly.type
_entity_poly.pdbx_seq_one_letter_code
_entity_poly.pdbx_strand_id
1 'polypeptide(L)'
;MLEELNLDYELKTYKRTKDFRAPPELQKVHPLGKSPVIEVIRDGKSLVIAETGHIIDYLIKNYDTSKKLVPATEEDKEQVDYFLHYCEGTLQPLLVSLLVNGYAVQLAPFPVKFLVRMITNELNKAYYKTELIKNLKYLDNYLAERKTKYFVGDKLSGADIILEFPLIENLSDNKRIKEFAGDDFDLRKLFPNICEWADRILKEPKLIKANEKVAKL
;
A
#
# COMPACT_ATOMS: atom_id res chain seq x y z
N MET A 1 -10.54 -3.47 4.20
CA MET A 1 -11.57 -2.39 4.17
C MET A 1 -12.99 -2.92 4.06
N LEU A 2 -13.43 -3.53 2.95
CA LEU A 2 -14.81 -4.02 2.79
C LEU A 2 -15.23 -5.04 3.86
N GLU A 3 -14.32 -5.95 4.23
CA GLU A 3 -14.54 -6.89 5.33
C GLU A 3 -14.66 -6.19 6.70
N GLU A 4 -13.91 -5.11 6.93
CA GLU A 4 -14.00 -4.32 8.16
C GLU A 4 -15.38 -3.67 8.32
N LEU A 5 -15.94 -3.18 7.25
CA LEU A 5 -17.26 -2.57 7.22
C LEU A 5 -18.40 -3.58 7.09
N ASN A 6 -18.11 -4.89 7.00
CA ASN A 6 -19.07 -5.97 6.77
C ASN A 6 -19.97 -5.72 5.54
N LEU A 7 -19.39 -5.16 4.48
CA LEU A 7 -20.11 -4.92 3.24
C LEU A 7 -20.14 -6.20 2.39
N ASP A 8 -21.27 -6.42 1.70
CA ASP A 8 -21.35 -7.42 0.66
C ASP A 8 -20.70 -6.89 -0.61
N TYR A 9 -19.85 -7.70 -1.25
CA TYR A 9 -19.16 -7.32 -2.47
C TYR A 9 -18.84 -8.53 -3.35
N GLU A 10 -18.76 -8.29 -4.64
CA GLU A 10 -18.21 -9.19 -5.64
C GLU A 10 -16.78 -8.80 -5.95
N LEU A 11 -15.87 -9.77 -5.98
CA LEU A 11 -14.45 -9.53 -6.32
C LEU A 11 -14.20 -9.94 -7.77
N LYS A 12 -13.82 -8.98 -8.61
CA LYS A 12 -13.44 -9.20 -10.01
C LYS A 12 -11.93 -9.07 -10.15
N THR A 13 -11.28 -10.16 -10.59
CA THR A 13 -9.84 -10.19 -10.78
C THR A 13 -9.48 -10.00 -12.24
N TYR A 14 -8.39 -9.25 -12.47
CA TYR A 14 -7.85 -8.99 -13.79
C TYR A 14 -6.38 -9.43 -13.82
N LYS A 15 -6.05 -10.38 -14.71
CA LYS A 15 -4.67 -10.83 -14.87
C LYS A 15 -3.89 -9.83 -15.72
N ARG A 16 -2.68 -9.50 -15.28
CA ARG A 16 -1.78 -8.66 -16.08
C ARG A 16 -1.43 -9.33 -17.40
N THR A 17 -1.25 -8.52 -18.44
CA THR A 17 -0.73 -8.97 -19.74
C THR A 17 0.72 -9.43 -19.61
N LYS A 18 1.26 -10.05 -20.69
CA LYS A 18 2.68 -10.46 -20.74
C LYS A 18 3.66 -9.28 -20.56
N ASP A 19 3.22 -8.07 -20.89
CA ASP A 19 3.99 -6.84 -20.72
C ASP A 19 3.78 -6.18 -19.34
N PHE A 20 3.25 -6.93 -18.37
CA PHE A 20 2.96 -6.47 -17.01
C PHE A 20 1.96 -5.30 -16.93
N ARG A 21 1.19 -5.06 -18.00
CA ARG A 21 0.14 -4.03 -18.08
C ARG A 21 -1.20 -4.58 -17.62
N ALA A 22 -2.08 -3.67 -17.21
CA ALA A 22 -3.49 -4.01 -17.01
C ALA A 22 -4.14 -4.46 -18.32
N PRO A 23 -5.05 -5.44 -18.29
CA PRO A 23 -5.74 -5.87 -19.50
C PRO A 23 -6.73 -4.79 -19.98
N PRO A 24 -7.06 -4.75 -21.30
CA PRO A 24 -7.98 -3.76 -21.86
C PRO A 24 -9.38 -3.73 -21.22
N GLU A 25 -9.79 -4.88 -20.66
CA GLU A 25 -11.08 -5.00 -19.97
C GLU A 25 -11.17 -4.07 -18.76
N LEU A 26 -10.06 -3.85 -18.04
CA LEU A 26 -10.04 -2.95 -16.91
C LEU A 26 -10.20 -1.48 -17.32
N GLN A 27 -9.79 -1.12 -18.55
CA GLN A 27 -10.01 0.22 -19.11
C GLN A 27 -11.50 0.48 -19.39
N LYS A 28 -12.31 -0.57 -19.60
CA LYS A 28 -13.77 -0.43 -19.73
C LYS A 28 -14.44 -0.09 -18.39
N VAL A 29 -13.82 -0.48 -17.26
CA VAL A 29 -14.29 -0.14 -15.92
C VAL A 29 -13.89 1.28 -15.55
N HIS A 30 -12.62 1.63 -15.77
CA HIS A 30 -12.11 2.98 -15.52
C HIS A 30 -11.07 3.35 -16.59
N PRO A 31 -11.11 4.56 -17.17
CA PRO A 31 -10.26 4.94 -18.33
C PRO A 31 -8.76 4.74 -18.12
N LEU A 32 -8.27 4.91 -16.90
CA LEU A 32 -6.85 4.69 -16.59
C LEU A 32 -6.44 3.22 -16.52
N GLY A 33 -7.40 2.27 -16.47
CA GLY A 33 -7.12 0.84 -16.38
C GLY A 33 -6.23 0.46 -15.20
N LYS A 34 -6.39 1.12 -14.07
CA LYS A 34 -5.65 0.86 -12.82
C LYS A 34 -6.53 0.19 -11.78
N SER A 35 -5.92 -0.57 -10.89
CA SER A 35 -6.53 -1.14 -9.69
C SER A 35 -5.82 -0.64 -8.44
N PRO A 36 -6.51 -0.52 -7.29
CA PRO A 36 -7.90 -0.89 -7.09
C PRO A 36 -8.90 0.09 -7.70
N VAL A 37 -10.07 -0.43 -8.05
CA VAL A 37 -11.25 0.34 -8.45
C VAL A 37 -12.47 -0.34 -7.88
N ILE A 38 -13.43 0.41 -7.38
CA ILE A 38 -14.71 -0.11 -6.91
C ILE A 38 -15.86 0.45 -7.74
N GLU A 39 -16.89 -0.37 -7.93
CA GLU A 39 -18.16 0.03 -8.51
C GLU A 39 -19.24 -0.06 -7.42
N VAL A 40 -19.86 1.05 -7.11
CA VAL A 40 -20.95 1.14 -6.15
C VAL A 40 -22.26 1.23 -6.90
N ILE A 41 -23.12 0.23 -6.68
CA ILE A 41 -24.46 0.18 -7.30
C ILE A 41 -25.49 0.58 -6.26
N ARG A 42 -26.20 1.70 -6.51
CA ARG A 42 -27.27 2.17 -5.63
C ARG A 42 -28.43 2.68 -6.48
N ASP A 43 -29.63 2.24 -6.18
CA ASP A 43 -30.87 2.64 -6.87
C ASP A 43 -30.80 2.51 -8.41
N GLY A 44 -30.18 1.44 -8.91
CA GLY A 44 -29.98 1.20 -10.33
C GLY A 44 -28.95 2.10 -11.01
N LYS A 45 -28.24 2.95 -10.26
CA LYS A 45 -27.13 3.78 -10.75
C LYS A 45 -25.80 3.17 -10.32
N SER A 46 -24.83 3.21 -11.22
CA SER A 46 -23.45 2.80 -10.97
C SER A 46 -22.55 4.03 -10.77
N LEU A 47 -21.72 3.98 -9.73
CA LEU A 47 -20.66 4.95 -9.47
C LEU A 47 -19.33 4.21 -9.40
N VAL A 48 -18.42 4.53 -10.30
CA VAL A 48 -17.07 3.97 -10.32
C VAL A 48 -16.12 4.91 -9.57
N ILE A 49 -15.38 4.37 -8.61
CA ILE A 49 -14.45 5.11 -7.75
C ILE A 49 -13.08 4.45 -7.86
N ALA A 50 -12.08 5.25 -8.17
CA ALA A 50 -10.67 4.86 -8.26
C ALA A 50 -9.84 5.64 -7.25
N GLU A 51 -8.53 5.35 -7.16
CA GLU A 51 -7.55 5.87 -6.22
C GLU A 51 -7.74 5.33 -4.80
N THR A 52 -6.74 4.65 -4.28
CA THR A 52 -6.82 3.91 -3.00
C THR A 52 -7.26 4.79 -1.83
N GLY A 53 -6.63 5.95 -1.67
CA GLY A 53 -6.98 6.90 -0.61
C GLY A 53 -8.42 7.39 -0.74
N HIS A 54 -8.86 7.71 -1.96
CA HIS A 54 -10.23 8.14 -2.21
C HIS A 54 -11.26 7.03 -1.96
N ILE A 55 -10.95 5.79 -2.34
CA ILE A 55 -11.81 4.62 -2.06
C ILE A 55 -11.98 4.44 -0.54
N ILE A 56 -10.89 4.51 0.22
CA ILE A 56 -10.93 4.35 1.69
C ILE A 56 -11.78 5.45 2.32
N ASP A 57 -11.51 6.71 1.97
CA ASP A 57 -12.25 7.87 2.48
C ASP A 57 -13.74 7.80 2.13
N TYR A 58 -14.07 7.47 0.89
CA TYR A 58 -15.45 7.30 0.44
C TYR A 58 -16.18 6.20 1.23
N LEU A 59 -15.53 5.06 1.43
CA LEU A 59 -16.14 3.94 2.17
C LEU A 59 -16.34 4.28 3.64
N ILE A 60 -15.39 4.96 4.29
CA ILE A 60 -15.55 5.43 5.67
C ILE A 60 -16.72 6.41 5.77
N LYS A 61 -16.75 7.43 4.92
CA LYS A 61 -17.78 8.48 4.95
C LYS A 61 -19.20 7.96 4.71
N ASN A 62 -19.35 6.97 3.83
CA ASN A 62 -20.67 6.54 3.37
C ASN A 62 -21.16 5.22 4.00
N TYR A 63 -20.26 4.40 4.55
CA TYR A 63 -20.61 3.04 5.00
C TYR A 63 -20.17 2.72 6.44
N ASP A 64 -19.28 3.50 7.06
CA ASP A 64 -18.93 3.30 8.48
C ASP A 64 -19.94 3.96 9.41
N THR A 65 -21.17 3.44 9.39
CA THR A 65 -22.28 3.97 10.23
C THR A 65 -22.00 3.84 11.73
N SER A 66 -21.19 2.88 12.11
CA SER A 66 -20.79 2.63 13.52
C SER A 66 -19.61 3.49 13.97
N LYS A 67 -19.01 4.27 13.07
CA LYS A 67 -17.78 5.05 13.31
C LYS A 67 -16.63 4.21 13.86
N LYS A 68 -16.52 2.98 13.38
CA LYS A 68 -15.51 2.02 13.83
C LYS A 68 -14.10 2.45 13.41
N LEU A 69 -13.97 2.99 12.19
CA LEU A 69 -12.71 3.42 11.58
C LEU A 69 -12.46 4.93 11.69
N VAL A 70 -13.41 5.66 12.29
CA VAL A 70 -13.31 7.11 12.48
C VAL A 70 -12.69 7.39 13.84
N PRO A 71 -11.56 8.11 13.92
CA PRO A 71 -10.97 8.54 15.18
C PRO A 71 -11.90 9.47 15.99
N ALA A 72 -11.68 9.50 17.31
CA ALA A 72 -12.53 10.27 18.21
C ALA A 72 -12.24 11.78 18.18
N THR A 73 -10.97 12.17 17.97
CA THR A 73 -10.54 13.57 18.00
C THR A 73 -10.39 14.13 16.58
N GLU A 74 -10.56 15.45 16.43
CA GLU A 74 -10.32 16.11 15.14
C GLU A 74 -8.84 16.02 14.74
N GLU A 75 -7.91 16.13 15.71
CA GLU A 75 -6.48 15.98 15.45
C GLU A 75 -6.15 14.59 14.85
N ASP A 76 -6.74 13.53 15.38
CA ASP A 76 -6.54 12.19 14.85
C ASP A 76 -7.19 11.98 13.46
N LYS A 77 -8.31 12.66 13.17
CA LYS A 77 -8.91 12.66 11.84
C LYS A 77 -7.99 13.32 10.80
N GLU A 78 -7.39 14.46 11.15
CA GLU A 78 -6.38 15.12 10.32
C GLU A 78 -5.15 14.22 10.10
N GLN A 79 -4.74 13.44 11.09
CA GLN A 79 -3.66 12.48 10.94
C GLN A 79 -4.03 11.32 9.99
N VAL A 80 -5.27 10.84 10.03
CA VAL A 80 -5.74 9.83 9.05
C VAL A 80 -5.70 10.41 7.64
N ASP A 81 -6.22 11.61 7.44
CA ASP A 81 -6.19 12.29 6.14
C ASP A 81 -4.76 12.50 5.64
N TYR A 82 -3.87 12.95 6.53
CA TYR A 82 -2.43 13.04 6.22
C TYR A 82 -1.86 11.71 5.70
N PHE A 83 -2.13 10.58 6.38
CA PHE A 83 -1.59 9.29 5.94
C PHE A 83 -2.21 8.77 4.64
N LEU A 84 -3.49 9.07 4.38
CA LEU A 84 -4.11 8.75 3.09
C LEU A 84 -3.39 9.45 1.93
N HIS A 85 -3.00 10.71 2.10
CA HIS A 85 -2.25 11.47 1.11
C HIS A 85 -0.76 11.11 1.07
N TYR A 86 -0.13 10.94 2.25
CA TYR A 86 1.27 10.60 2.39
C TYR A 86 1.61 9.26 1.74
N CYS A 87 0.77 8.26 1.93
CA CYS A 87 0.99 6.93 1.35
C CYS A 87 1.10 6.99 -0.17
N GLU A 88 0.13 7.61 -0.83
CA GLU A 88 0.07 7.68 -2.30
C GLU A 88 1.00 8.75 -2.88
N GLY A 89 1.19 9.87 -2.18
CA GLY A 89 1.99 11.01 -2.67
C GLY A 89 3.49 10.88 -2.39
N THR A 90 3.89 10.11 -1.37
CA THR A 90 5.29 10.05 -0.94
C THR A 90 5.83 8.61 -0.89
N LEU A 91 5.19 7.71 -0.16
CA LEU A 91 5.76 6.39 0.09
C LEU A 91 5.67 5.46 -1.13
N GLN A 92 4.49 5.34 -1.74
CA GLN A 92 4.26 4.49 -2.92
C GLN A 92 5.11 4.89 -4.13
N PRO A 93 5.28 6.17 -4.49
CA PRO A 93 6.15 6.57 -5.60
C PRO A 93 7.60 6.10 -5.45
N LEU A 94 8.15 6.07 -4.22
CA LEU A 94 9.49 5.56 -3.97
C LEU A 94 9.59 4.06 -4.25
N LEU A 95 8.62 3.28 -3.75
CA LEU A 95 8.56 1.83 -3.96
C LEU A 95 8.36 1.48 -5.44
N VAL A 96 7.47 2.20 -6.12
CA VAL A 96 7.21 2.01 -7.56
C VAL A 96 8.46 2.36 -8.38
N SER A 97 9.17 3.43 -8.04
CA SER A 97 10.40 3.83 -8.74
C SER A 97 11.50 2.77 -8.60
N LEU A 98 11.68 2.21 -7.41
CA LEU A 98 12.61 1.10 -7.18
C LEU A 98 12.23 -0.14 -8.01
N LEU A 99 10.94 -0.47 -8.05
CA LEU A 99 10.42 -1.57 -8.86
C LEU A 99 10.66 -1.34 -10.35
N VAL A 100 10.36 -0.16 -10.87
CA VAL A 100 10.56 0.20 -12.29
C VAL A 100 12.03 0.15 -12.67
N ASN A 101 12.93 0.64 -11.81
CA ASN A 101 14.38 0.54 -12.02
C ASN A 101 14.84 -0.92 -12.06
N GLY A 102 14.30 -1.78 -11.21
CA GLY A 102 14.54 -3.23 -11.26
C GLY A 102 14.10 -3.86 -12.58
N TYR A 103 12.90 -3.52 -13.05
CA TYR A 103 12.42 -3.98 -14.36
C TYR A 103 13.25 -3.44 -15.53
N ALA A 104 13.72 -2.19 -15.48
CA ALA A 104 14.59 -1.64 -16.50
C ALA A 104 15.87 -2.48 -16.66
N VAL A 105 16.47 -2.91 -15.55
CA VAL A 105 17.62 -3.83 -15.56
C VAL A 105 17.24 -5.22 -16.13
N GLN A 106 16.09 -5.74 -15.71
CA GLN A 106 15.65 -7.08 -16.13
C GLN A 106 15.38 -7.16 -17.63
N LEU A 107 14.75 -6.12 -18.19
CA LEU A 107 14.36 -6.04 -19.60
C LEU A 107 15.49 -5.59 -20.55
N ALA A 108 16.56 -5.02 -20.01
CA ALA A 108 17.67 -4.52 -20.82
C ALA A 108 18.38 -5.67 -21.58
N PRO A 109 18.60 -5.53 -22.89
CA PRO A 109 19.30 -6.54 -23.68
C PRO A 109 20.82 -6.55 -23.39
N PHE A 110 21.46 -7.70 -23.65
CA PHE A 110 22.91 -7.79 -23.65
C PHE A 110 23.49 -7.05 -24.90
N PRO A 111 24.58 -6.27 -24.78
CA PRO A 111 25.43 -6.04 -23.59
C PRO A 111 25.03 -4.82 -22.74
N VAL A 112 23.98 -4.08 -23.11
CA VAL A 112 23.58 -2.81 -22.48
C VAL A 112 23.11 -2.99 -21.03
N LYS A 113 22.69 -4.19 -20.69
CA LYS A 113 22.18 -4.53 -19.33
C LYS A 113 23.14 -4.12 -18.20
N PHE A 114 24.45 -4.25 -18.40
CA PHE A 114 25.45 -3.85 -17.41
C PHE A 114 25.40 -2.34 -17.16
N LEU A 115 25.33 -1.54 -18.22
CA LEU A 115 25.27 -0.08 -18.12
C LEU A 115 23.96 0.37 -17.45
N VAL A 116 22.83 -0.22 -17.85
CA VAL A 116 21.51 0.07 -17.21
C VAL A 116 21.57 -0.24 -15.72
N ARG A 117 22.13 -1.39 -15.33
CA ARG A 117 22.28 -1.75 -13.90
C ARG A 117 23.15 -0.75 -13.16
N MET A 118 24.25 -0.31 -13.72
CA MET A 118 25.15 0.67 -13.11
C MET A 118 24.39 1.99 -12.87
N ILE A 119 23.73 2.52 -13.88
CA ILE A 119 22.96 3.78 -13.79
C ILE A 119 21.83 3.68 -12.75
N THR A 120 21.02 2.62 -12.83
CA THR A 120 19.89 2.46 -11.91
C THR A 120 20.34 2.23 -10.47
N ASN A 121 21.46 1.54 -10.24
CA ASN A 121 22.01 1.36 -8.90
C ASN A 121 22.49 2.69 -8.30
N GLU A 122 23.18 3.53 -9.08
CA GLU A 122 23.58 4.85 -8.61
C GLU A 122 22.38 5.76 -8.33
N LEU A 123 21.37 5.76 -9.21
CA LEU A 123 20.14 6.52 -9.00
C LEU A 123 19.37 6.03 -7.75
N ASN A 124 19.26 4.72 -7.58
CA ASN A 124 18.62 4.13 -6.40
C ASN A 124 19.38 4.51 -5.12
N LYS A 125 20.71 4.41 -5.12
CA LYS A 125 21.55 4.75 -3.97
C LYS A 125 21.49 6.26 -3.66
N ALA A 126 21.58 7.10 -4.68
CA ALA A 126 21.61 8.55 -4.52
C ALA A 126 20.27 9.12 -4.04
N TYR A 127 19.15 8.54 -4.43
CA TYR A 127 17.84 9.10 -4.13
C TYR A 127 16.83 8.08 -3.55
N TYR A 128 16.35 7.12 -4.33
CA TYR A 128 15.16 6.35 -3.97
C TYR A 128 15.32 5.51 -2.69
N LYS A 129 16.45 4.81 -2.51
CA LYS A 129 16.72 4.04 -1.28
C LYS A 129 16.92 4.97 -0.08
N THR A 130 17.64 6.06 -0.28
CA THR A 130 17.91 7.06 0.77
C THR A 130 16.59 7.66 1.27
N GLU A 131 15.73 8.10 0.36
CA GLU A 131 14.42 8.63 0.73
C GLU A 131 13.50 7.56 1.33
N LEU A 132 13.50 6.33 0.81
CA LEU A 132 12.72 5.24 1.41
C LEU A 132 13.14 4.97 2.86
N ILE A 133 14.44 4.85 3.13
CA ILE A 133 14.96 4.61 4.50
C ILE A 133 14.59 5.78 5.42
N LYS A 134 14.69 7.02 4.94
CA LYS A 134 14.27 8.21 5.69
C LYS A 134 12.76 8.19 6.02
N ASN A 135 11.93 7.80 5.07
CA ASN A 135 10.49 7.66 5.28
C ASN A 135 10.15 6.51 6.24
N LEU A 136 10.81 5.36 6.14
CA LEU A 136 10.62 4.26 7.10
C LEU A 136 11.05 4.68 8.51
N LYS A 137 12.16 5.41 8.65
CA LYS A 137 12.59 5.95 9.94
C LYS A 137 11.58 6.95 10.51
N TYR A 138 11.02 7.80 9.67
CA TYR A 138 9.95 8.72 10.08
C TYR A 138 8.73 7.95 10.63
N LEU A 139 8.25 6.93 9.90
CA LEU A 139 7.10 6.13 10.33
C LEU A 139 7.37 5.33 11.60
N ASP A 140 8.57 4.75 11.73
CA ASP A 140 8.98 3.99 12.91
C ASP A 140 9.04 4.88 14.16
N ASN A 141 9.67 6.06 14.04
CA ASN A 141 9.72 7.05 15.11
C ASN A 141 8.32 7.57 15.48
N TYR A 142 7.47 7.82 14.48
CA TYR A 142 6.09 8.26 14.70
C TYR A 142 5.31 7.25 15.59
N LEU A 143 5.42 5.95 15.29
CA LEU A 143 4.81 4.90 16.11
C LEU A 143 5.41 4.85 17.52
N ALA A 144 6.73 4.97 17.65
CA ALA A 144 7.43 4.98 18.95
C ALA A 144 6.99 6.16 19.84
N GLU A 145 6.83 7.34 19.27
CA GLU A 145 6.48 8.56 19.99
C GLU A 145 5.01 8.57 20.43
N ARG A 146 4.11 8.14 19.55
CA ARG A 146 2.66 8.11 19.83
C ARG A 146 2.28 7.05 20.86
N LYS A 147 3.01 5.94 20.93
CA LYS A 147 2.76 4.80 21.85
C LYS A 147 1.35 4.22 21.71
N THR A 148 0.74 4.36 20.54
CA THR A 148 -0.58 3.85 20.21
C THR A 148 -0.48 2.46 19.56
N LYS A 149 -1.57 1.70 19.56
CA LYS A 149 -1.60 0.36 18.94
C LYS A 149 -1.56 0.41 17.43
N TYR A 150 -2.08 1.48 16.83
CA TYR A 150 -2.19 1.69 15.39
C TYR A 150 -1.56 3.03 15.02
N PHE A 151 -1.45 3.33 13.75
CA PHE A 151 -0.87 4.60 13.30
C PHE A 151 -1.62 5.80 13.88
N VAL A 152 -2.95 5.70 14.01
CA VAL A 152 -3.74 6.76 14.63
C VAL A 152 -4.60 6.19 15.75
N GLY A 153 -4.15 6.37 16.98
CA GLY A 153 -4.88 5.95 18.17
C GLY A 153 -4.81 4.43 18.42
N ASP A 154 -5.75 3.95 19.23
CA ASP A 154 -5.79 2.56 19.70
C ASP A 154 -6.81 1.68 18.96
N LYS A 155 -7.37 2.19 17.85
CA LYS A 155 -8.29 1.48 16.97
C LYS A 155 -7.81 1.56 15.52
N LEU A 156 -8.10 0.50 14.77
CA LEU A 156 -7.85 0.47 13.33
C LEU A 156 -8.50 1.67 12.65
N SER A 157 -7.78 2.31 11.75
CA SER A 157 -8.23 3.48 10.99
C SER A 157 -7.93 3.37 9.50
N GLY A 158 -8.34 4.37 8.73
CA GLY A 158 -7.98 4.48 7.31
C GLY A 158 -6.47 4.55 7.07
N ALA A 159 -5.71 5.13 8.03
CA ALA A 159 -4.26 5.19 7.96
C ALA A 159 -3.60 3.81 7.96
N ASP A 160 -4.06 2.90 8.82
CA ASP A 160 -3.56 1.53 8.87
C ASP A 160 -3.89 0.75 7.61
N ILE A 161 -5.11 0.95 7.09
CA ILE A 161 -5.59 0.26 5.88
C ILE A 161 -4.78 0.68 4.64
N ILE A 162 -4.44 1.95 4.50
CA ILE A 162 -3.66 2.41 3.34
C ILE A 162 -2.18 2.05 3.45
N LEU A 163 -1.62 2.06 4.66
CA LEU A 163 -0.22 1.75 4.90
C LEU A 163 0.08 0.25 4.94
N GLU A 164 -0.94 -0.60 5.07
CA GLU A 164 -0.79 -2.06 5.07
C GLU A 164 -0.07 -2.55 3.81
N PHE A 165 -0.54 -2.20 2.62
CA PHE A 165 0.05 -2.66 1.36
C PHE A 165 1.52 -2.24 1.19
N PRO A 166 1.91 -0.95 1.31
CA PRO A 166 3.32 -0.58 1.16
C PRO A 166 4.24 -1.14 2.23
N LEU A 167 3.80 -1.23 3.48
CA LEU A 167 4.66 -1.64 4.59
C LEU A 167 4.67 -3.16 4.80
N ILE A 168 3.56 -3.86 4.59
CA ILE A 168 3.48 -5.30 4.80
C ILE A 168 3.75 -6.05 3.50
N GLU A 169 2.91 -5.87 2.49
CA GLU A 169 3.00 -6.63 1.25
C GLU A 169 4.28 -6.35 0.44
N ASN A 170 4.75 -5.10 0.43
CA ASN A 170 5.95 -4.73 -0.32
C ASN A 170 7.26 -4.87 0.48
N LEU A 171 7.22 -4.70 1.80
CA LEU A 171 8.44 -4.62 2.61
C LEU A 171 8.65 -5.83 3.54
N SER A 172 7.63 -6.60 3.90
CA SER A 172 7.80 -7.78 4.76
C SER A 172 8.38 -8.99 4.03
N ASP A 173 8.29 -9.03 2.70
CA ASP A 173 9.01 -10.02 1.90
C ASP A 173 10.52 -9.68 1.90
N ASN A 174 11.26 -10.31 2.80
CA ASN A 174 12.71 -10.15 2.95
C ASN A 174 13.49 -10.24 1.62
N LYS A 175 12.95 -10.91 0.61
CA LYS A 175 13.59 -11.04 -0.69
C LYS A 175 13.54 -9.74 -1.48
N ARG A 176 12.38 -9.06 -1.52
CA ARG A 176 12.26 -7.76 -2.19
C ARG A 176 13.05 -6.68 -1.48
N ILE A 177 13.03 -6.65 -0.16
CA ILE A 177 13.81 -5.68 0.62
C ILE A 177 15.29 -5.87 0.38
N LYS A 178 15.82 -7.09 0.37
CA LYS A 178 17.23 -7.35 0.08
C LYS A 178 17.62 -6.87 -1.31
N GLU A 179 16.75 -7.04 -2.31
CA GLU A 179 16.97 -6.48 -3.66
C GLU A 179 17.07 -4.94 -3.63
N PHE A 180 16.31 -4.26 -2.76
CA PHE A 180 16.27 -2.80 -2.69
C PHE A 180 17.30 -2.19 -1.75
N ALA A 181 17.53 -2.80 -0.59
CA ALA A 181 18.33 -2.21 0.48
C ALA A 181 19.71 -2.87 0.69
N GLY A 182 19.92 -4.07 0.12
CA GLY A 182 21.14 -4.87 0.28
C GLY A 182 20.95 -6.04 1.25
N ASP A 183 21.89 -6.99 1.20
CA ASP A 183 21.79 -8.26 1.95
C ASP A 183 21.83 -8.07 3.49
N ASP A 184 22.46 -7.00 3.96
CA ASP A 184 22.59 -6.67 5.39
C ASP A 184 21.38 -5.92 5.96
N PHE A 185 20.36 -5.64 5.14
CA PHE A 185 19.18 -4.92 5.58
C PHE A 185 18.25 -5.83 6.38
N ASP A 186 18.13 -5.55 7.65
CA ASP A 186 17.22 -6.21 8.59
C ASP A 186 16.12 -5.23 9.01
N LEU A 187 14.91 -5.39 8.45
CA LEU A 187 13.78 -4.50 8.72
C LEU A 187 13.43 -4.50 10.21
N ARG A 188 13.39 -5.66 10.85
CA ARG A 188 12.99 -5.80 12.27
C ARG A 188 14.01 -5.15 13.21
N LYS A 189 15.28 -5.19 12.85
CA LYS A 189 16.34 -4.53 13.62
C LYS A 189 16.33 -3.01 13.43
N LEU A 190 16.05 -2.54 12.21
CA LEU A 190 16.11 -1.11 11.87
C LEU A 190 14.82 -0.35 12.17
N PHE A 191 13.67 -1.02 12.07
CA PHE A 191 12.34 -0.42 12.19
C PHE A 191 11.42 -1.33 13.04
N PRO A 192 11.74 -1.53 14.33
CA PRO A 192 11.03 -2.47 15.19
C PRO A 192 9.57 -2.10 15.42
N ASN A 193 9.23 -0.79 15.48
CA ASN A 193 7.87 -0.33 15.72
C ASN A 193 6.95 -0.58 14.52
N ILE A 194 7.46 -0.40 13.29
CA ILE A 194 6.74 -0.77 12.07
C ILE A 194 6.47 -2.29 12.07
N CYS A 195 7.47 -3.11 12.43
CA CYS A 195 7.31 -4.56 12.46
C CYS A 195 6.33 -5.01 13.54
N GLU A 196 6.33 -4.37 14.72
CA GLU A 196 5.35 -4.64 15.77
C GLU A 196 3.92 -4.27 15.34
N TRP A 197 3.77 -3.14 14.69
CA TRP A 197 2.49 -2.74 14.08
C TRP A 197 2.06 -3.76 13.00
N ALA A 198 2.95 -4.15 12.10
CA ALA A 198 2.67 -5.13 11.05
C ALA A 198 2.24 -6.49 11.63
N ASP A 199 2.95 -6.98 12.67
CA ASP A 199 2.59 -8.22 13.37
C ASP A 199 1.18 -8.16 14.00
N ARG A 200 0.72 -6.96 14.37
CA ARG A 200 -0.63 -6.71 14.89
C ARG A 200 -1.66 -6.70 13.77
N ILE A 201 -1.40 -5.96 12.70
CA ILE A 201 -2.28 -5.88 11.50
C ILE A 201 -2.51 -7.27 10.90
N LEU A 202 -1.47 -8.08 10.77
CA LEU A 202 -1.57 -9.44 10.22
C LEU A 202 -2.44 -10.39 11.06
N LYS A 203 -2.71 -10.06 12.33
CA LYS A 203 -3.60 -10.81 13.22
C LYS A 203 -5.05 -10.30 13.20
N GLU A 204 -5.33 -9.23 12.47
CA GLU A 204 -6.70 -8.70 12.37
C GLU A 204 -7.62 -9.71 11.67
N PRO A 205 -8.72 -10.16 12.33
CA PRO A 205 -9.56 -11.22 11.78
C PRO A 205 -10.16 -10.91 10.41
N LYS A 206 -10.43 -9.63 10.16
CA LYS A 206 -11.01 -9.19 8.88
C LYS A 206 -9.99 -9.16 7.76
N LEU A 207 -8.71 -8.88 8.05
CA LEU A 207 -7.64 -9.00 7.08
C LEU A 207 -7.39 -10.48 6.74
N ILE A 208 -7.33 -11.36 7.74
CA ILE A 208 -7.19 -12.81 7.53
C ILE A 208 -8.30 -13.31 6.60
N LYS A 209 -9.56 -12.95 6.89
CA LYS A 209 -10.71 -13.31 6.05
C LYS A 209 -10.61 -12.77 4.63
N ALA A 210 -10.13 -11.53 4.45
CA ALA A 210 -9.91 -10.94 3.13
C ALA A 210 -8.85 -11.73 2.33
N ASN A 211 -7.73 -12.06 2.97
CA ASN A 211 -6.64 -12.81 2.35
C ASN A 211 -7.09 -14.24 1.97
N GLU A 212 -7.88 -14.91 2.81
CA GLU A 212 -8.47 -16.22 2.47
C GLU A 212 -9.40 -16.17 1.25
N LYS A 213 -10.14 -15.06 1.07
CA LYS A 213 -10.98 -14.87 -0.12
C LYS A 213 -10.14 -14.68 -1.37
N VAL A 214 -9.10 -13.88 -1.29
CA VAL A 214 -8.19 -13.63 -2.42
C VAL A 214 -7.42 -14.89 -2.81
N ALA A 215 -7.00 -15.71 -1.85
CA ALA A 215 -6.27 -16.95 -2.10
C ALA A 215 -7.11 -18.04 -2.83
N LYS A 216 -8.42 -17.90 -2.88
CA LYS A 216 -9.34 -18.82 -3.57
C LYS A 216 -9.62 -18.44 -5.03
N LEU A 217 -9.05 -17.34 -5.53
CA LEU A 217 -9.23 -16.80 -6.89
C LEU A 217 -8.08 -17.19 -7.81
#